data_c81363e16cda2f0fa9c88f0cc121630b
#
_entry.id   c81363e16cda2f0fa9c88f0cc121630b
#
_cell.length_a   1.000
_cell.length_b   1.000
_cell.length_c   1.000
_cell.angle_alpha   90.00
_cell.angle_beta   90.00
_cell.angle_gamma   90.00
#
_symmetry.space_group_name_H-M   'P 1'
#
loop_
_entity.id
_entity.type
_entity.pdbx_description
1 polymer ?
#
loop_
_entity_poly.entity_id
_entity_poly.type
_entity_poly.pdbx_seq_one_letter_code
_entity_poly.pdbx_strand_id
1 'polypeptide(L)'
;MGVSLNKVQEQAPHMVDLVKKGGVVLEKKGINPDLYKAAVIATLDHSGSAAGLYDQGLMQEVADIAFAAGLLFDDDGSVPVSLFDNSVNSLGEMDLANCRSFVAQHNRYRYGGTSYKAALEWIVDEAGFGNVNLGGSGGGGGFFRGKSSGGSLEAKATSEYPVYAIFVTDGEPQDGAAAAEYLRLMSQLPIFVQFIGVGPHSFSFLKGLDDMDGRLIDNANFFDAKDAGNDQSKMLELMLGEFPDYYALARQQGLIGQGAAVVS
;
A
#
# COMPACT_ATOMS: atom_id res chain seq x y z
N MET A 1 -2.51 4.84 18.14
CA MET A 1 -1.69 6.08 18.27
C MET A 1 -0.45 5.84 17.43
N GLY A 2 -0.22 6.62 16.39
CA GLY A 2 1.00 6.48 15.58
C GLY A 2 2.27 6.77 16.36
N VAL A 3 3.41 6.70 15.71
CA VAL A 3 4.71 6.96 16.36
C VAL A 3 4.78 8.39 16.88
N SER A 4 5.25 8.58 18.11
CA SER A 4 5.33 9.92 18.71
C SER A 4 6.30 10.83 17.96
N LEU A 5 5.94 12.11 17.78
CA LEU A 5 6.81 13.10 17.13
C LEU A 5 8.17 13.25 17.82
N ASN A 6 8.24 13.03 19.14
CA ASN A 6 9.52 13.05 19.87
C ASN A 6 10.45 11.92 19.40
N LYS A 7 9.92 10.70 19.23
CA LYS A 7 10.69 9.57 18.70
C LYS A 7 11.16 9.85 17.26
N VAL A 8 10.30 10.42 16.42
CA VAL A 8 10.67 10.83 15.05
C VAL A 8 11.77 11.90 15.09
N GLN A 9 11.64 12.91 15.95
CA GLN A 9 12.65 13.98 16.09
C GLN A 9 14.02 13.45 16.53
N GLU A 10 14.04 12.45 17.38
CA GLU A 10 15.29 11.86 17.90
C GLU A 10 15.97 10.94 16.88
N GLN A 11 15.20 10.11 16.16
CA GLN A 11 15.73 9.04 15.31
C GLN A 11 15.76 9.40 13.82
N ALA A 12 14.78 10.16 13.31
CA ALA A 12 14.65 10.55 11.92
C ALA A 12 14.21 12.03 11.79
N PRO A 13 15.04 13.00 12.22
CA PRO A 13 14.64 14.41 12.24
C PRO A 13 14.22 14.98 10.87
N HIS A 14 14.68 14.40 9.78
CA HIS A 14 14.28 14.77 8.42
C HIS A 14 12.83 14.39 8.08
N MET A 15 12.22 13.44 8.82
CA MET A 15 10.83 13.01 8.63
C MET A 15 9.82 13.88 9.39
N VAL A 16 10.26 14.69 10.35
CA VAL A 16 9.37 15.46 11.24
C VAL A 16 8.41 16.35 10.48
N ASP A 17 8.89 17.03 9.43
CA ASP A 17 8.06 17.94 8.63
C ASP A 17 6.97 17.15 7.85
N LEU A 18 7.32 16.02 7.26
CA LEU A 18 6.38 15.15 6.56
C LEU A 18 5.29 14.60 7.50
N VAL A 19 5.68 14.10 8.67
CA VAL A 19 4.72 13.56 9.66
C VAL A 19 3.78 14.67 10.16
N LYS A 20 4.30 15.87 10.43
CA LYS A 20 3.47 17.02 10.79
C LYS A 20 2.49 17.42 9.70
N LYS A 21 2.94 17.46 8.42
CA LYS A 21 2.07 17.73 7.26
C LYS A 21 0.95 16.70 7.17
N GLY A 22 1.26 15.42 7.31
CA GLY A 22 0.26 14.35 7.32
C GLY A 22 -0.75 14.50 8.46
N GLY A 23 -0.30 14.81 9.67
CA GLY A 23 -1.18 15.10 10.82
C GLY A 23 -2.14 16.26 10.54
N VAL A 24 -1.65 17.36 9.95
CA VAL A 24 -2.48 18.52 9.55
C VAL A 24 -3.49 18.15 8.47
N VAL A 25 -3.11 17.29 7.51
CA VAL A 25 -4.03 16.80 6.48
C VAL A 25 -5.17 15.99 7.09
N LEU A 26 -4.86 15.08 8.00
CA LEU A 26 -5.87 14.28 8.70
C LEU A 26 -6.80 15.16 9.54
N GLU A 27 -6.25 16.11 10.31
CA GLU A 27 -7.04 17.06 11.10
C GLU A 27 -8.02 17.87 10.25
N LYS A 28 -7.57 18.42 9.10
CA LYS A 28 -8.43 19.16 8.17
C LYS A 28 -9.58 18.33 7.60
N LYS A 29 -9.38 17.02 7.48
CA LYS A 29 -10.42 16.07 7.05
C LYS A 29 -11.31 15.60 8.20
N GLY A 30 -11.08 16.07 9.42
CA GLY A 30 -11.79 15.60 10.61
C GLY A 30 -11.41 14.17 11.03
N ILE A 31 -10.28 13.68 10.54
CA ILE A 31 -9.78 12.33 10.82
C ILE A 31 -8.88 12.40 12.06
N ASN A 32 -9.29 11.71 13.11
CA ASN A 32 -8.41 11.50 14.26
C ASN A 32 -7.54 10.25 14.00
N PRO A 33 -6.22 10.36 13.79
CA PRO A 33 -5.36 9.22 13.51
C PRO A 33 -5.39 8.15 14.60
N ASP A 34 -5.70 8.51 15.85
CA ASP A 34 -5.83 7.54 16.93
C ASP A 34 -6.99 6.54 16.75
N LEU A 35 -7.95 6.86 15.88
CA LEU A 35 -9.11 6.02 15.57
C LEU A 35 -8.93 5.17 14.30
N TYR A 36 -7.92 5.48 13.49
CA TYR A 36 -7.65 4.85 12.20
C TYR A 36 -6.30 4.13 12.23
N LYS A 37 -6.23 3.03 12.97
CA LYS A 37 -5.04 2.17 12.93
C LYS A 37 -5.01 1.35 11.65
N ALA A 38 -3.83 1.18 11.08
CA ALA A 38 -3.57 0.29 9.96
C ALA A 38 -2.12 -0.20 9.98
N ALA A 39 -1.88 -1.45 9.63
CA ALA A 39 -0.56 -1.86 9.22
C ALA A 39 -0.25 -1.26 7.84
N VAL A 40 0.95 -0.77 7.62
CA VAL A 40 1.34 -0.14 6.34
C VAL A 40 2.38 -0.99 5.65
N ILE A 41 2.17 -1.25 4.35
CA ILE A 41 3.07 -2.02 3.49
C ILE A 41 3.35 -1.18 2.24
N ALA A 42 4.57 -1.19 1.71
CA ALA A 42 4.91 -0.49 0.49
C ALA A 42 5.56 -1.41 -0.56
N THR A 43 5.16 -1.26 -1.82
CA THR A 43 5.79 -1.92 -2.96
C THR A 43 6.11 -0.91 -4.05
N LEU A 44 7.33 -0.95 -4.57
CA LEU A 44 7.85 0.05 -5.49
C LEU A 44 8.24 -0.61 -6.81
N ASP A 45 7.79 -0.03 -7.92
CA ASP A 45 8.14 -0.46 -9.27
C ASP A 45 9.65 -0.37 -9.51
N HIS A 46 10.24 -1.48 -9.91
CA HIS A 46 11.66 -1.61 -10.25
C HIS A 46 11.83 -2.13 -11.68
N SER A 47 10.87 -1.84 -12.55
CA SER A 47 10.93 -2.14 -13.98
C SER A 47 11.97 -1.28 -14.70
N GLY A 48 12.28 -1.65 -15.94
CA GLY A 48 13.27 -0.92 -16.74
C GLY A 48 12.92 0.55 -16.99
N SER A 49 11.63 0.90 -17.08
CA SER A 49 11.15 2.28 -17.25
C SER A 49 11.36 3.12 -15.98
N ALA A 50 11.26 2.51 -14.80
CA ALA A 50 11.41 3.19 -13.52
C ALA A 50 12.86 3.61 -13.20
N ALA A 51 13.87 3.10 -13.93
CA ALA A 51 15.27 3.36 -13.65
C ALA A 51 15.61 4.85 -13.46
N GLY A 52 15.10 5.70 -14.34
CA GLY A 52 15.31 7.15 -14.25
C GLY A 52 14.71 7.80 -13.00
N LEU A 53 13.67 7.23 -12.40
CA LEU A 53 13.06 7.73 -11.17
C LEU A 53 13.94 7.44 -9.95
N TYR A 54 14.62 6.30 -9.95
CA TYR A 54 15.63 5.98 -8.92
C TYR A 54 16.84 6.90 -9.02
N ASP A 55 17.35 7.13 -10.24
CA ASP A 55 18.51 8.00 -10.48
C ASP A 55 18.25 9.46 -10.08
N GLN A 56 17.00 9.90 -10.21
CA GLN A 56 16.55 11.24 -9.80
C GLN A 56 16.18 11.34 -8.31
N GLY A 57 16.17 10.22 -7.58
CA GLY A 57 15.79 10.17 -6.18
C GLY A 57 14.27 10.23 -5.92
N LEU A 58 13.44 10.26 -6.96
CA LEU A 58 11.98 10.37 -6.83
C LEU A 58 11.36 9.16 -6.11
N MET A 59 11.89 7.96 -6.34
CA MET A 59 11.40 6.77 -5.64
C MET A 59 11.70 6.81 -4.14
N GLN A 60 12.82 7.38 -3.72
CA GLN A 60 13.11 7.61 -2.30
C GLN A 60 12.16 8.66 -1.71
N GLU A 61 11.89 9.74 -2.44
CA GLU A 61 10.95 10.78 -1.98
C GLU A 61 9.54 10.23 -1.77
N VAL A 62 9.03 9.44 -2.71
CA VAL A 62 7.70 8.80 -2.56
C VAL A 62 7.71 7.79 -1.42
N ALA A 63 8.79 7.02 -1.25
CA ALA A 63 8.94 6.11 -0.12
C ALA A 63 8.98 6.84 1.23
N ASP A 64 9.62 8.01 1.32
CA ASP A 64 9.62 8.85 2.52
C ASP A 64 8.21 9.33 2.87
N ILE A 65 7.42 9.74 1.86
CA ILE A 65 6.03 10.16 2.05
C ILE A 65 5.16 8.97 2.49
N ALA A 66 5.36 7.80 1.88
CA ALA A 66 4.70 6.56 2.26
C ALA A 66 5.01 6.16 3.71
N PHE A 67 6.28 6.27 4.08
CA PHE A 67 6.73 6.00 5.45
C PHE A 67 6.13 7.00 6.46
N ALA A 68 6.04 8.29 6.09
CA ALA A 68 5.36 9.28 6.94
C ALA A 68 3.88 8.94 7.17
N ALA A 69 3.18 8.43 6.14
CA ALA A 69 1.82 7.92 6.30
C ALA A 69 1.78 6.70 7.23
N GLY A 70 2.75 5.78 7.10
CA GLY A 70 2.91 4.65 8.02
C GLY A 70 3.04 5.10 9.47
N LEU A 71 3.92 6.06 9.74
CA LEU A 71 4.13 6.59 11.09
C LEU A 71 2.88 7.24 11.73
N LEU A 72 1.88 7.62 10.92
CA LEU A 72 0.62 8.18 11.41
C LEU A 72 -0.39 7.10 11.82
N PHE A 73 -0.40 5.95 11.13
CA PHE A 73 -1.39 4.88 11.34
C PHE A 73 -0.87 3.72 12.17
N ASP A 74 0.44 3.48 12.11
CA ASP A 74 1.11 2.37 12.80
C ASP A 74 1.93 2.88 13.99
N ASP A 75 1.96 2.10 15.07
CA ASP A 75 2.68 2.44 16.29
C ASP A 75 4.00 1.66 16.46
N ASP A 76 4.27 0.67 15.62
CA ASP A 76 5.55 -0.04 15.63
C ASP A 76 6.68 0.77 14.99
N GLY A 77 6.35 1.63 14.03
CA GLY A 77 7.28 2.56 13.39
C GLY A 77 8.15 1.89 12.31
N SER A 78 7.64 0.80 11.74
CA SER A 78 8.27 0.12 10.61
C SER A 78 7.27 -0.09 9.47
N VAL A 79 7.77 -0.21 8.24
CA VAL A 79 6.99 -0.47 7.03
C VAL A 79 7.73 -1.52 6.21
N PRO A 80 7.16 -2.71 6.02
CA PRO A 80 7.68 -3.69 5.06
C PRO A 80 7.70 -3.11 3.65
N VAL A 81 8.84 -3.25 2.97
CA VAL A 81 9.03 -2.71 1.61
C VAL A 81 9.49 -3.79 0.67
N SER A 82 8.94 -3.79 -0.54
CA SER A 82 9.44 -4.60 -1.65
C SER A 82 9.72 -3.79 -2.90
N LEU A 83 10.54 -4.35 -3.76
CA LEU A 83 10.69 -3.93 -5.16
C LEU A 83 10.05 -4.99 -6.05
N PHE A 84 9.31 -4.56 -7.07
CA PHE A 84 8.73 -5.50 -8.04
C PHE A 84 9.11 -5.15 -9.48
N ASP A 85 9.32 -6.20 -10.27
CA ASP A 85 9.45 -6.17 -11.72
C ASP A 85 8.61 -7.33 -12.31
N ASN A 86 9.19 -8.33 -12.96
CA ASN A 86 8.53 -9.60 -13.30
C ASN A 86 8.35 -10.50 -12.06
N SER A 87 9.01 -10.18 -10.97
CA SER A 87 9.04 -10.87 -9.68
C SER A 87 9.08 -9.86 -8.55
N VAL A 88 8.94 -10.32 -7.32
CA VAL A 88 9.04 -9.45 -6.14
C VAL A 88 10.28 -9.78 -5.33
N ASN A 89 10.97 -8.74 -4.88
CA ASN A 89 12.10 -8.81 -3.98
C ASN A 89 11.79 -8.04 -2.71
N SER A 90 11.50 -8.74 -1.62
CA SER A 90 11.32 -8.13 -0.31
C SER A 90 12.65 -7.53 0.17
N LEU A 91 12.60 -6.29 0.64
CA LEU A 91 13.76 -5.56 1.16
C LEU A 91 13.85 -5.61 2.69
N GLY A 92 12.83 -6.17 3.34
CA GLY A 92 12.65 -6.06 4.77
C GLY A 92 11.95 -4.77 5.17
N GLU A 93 12.16 -4.34 6.41
CA GLU A 93 11.46 -3.23 7.00
C GLU A 93 12.24 -1.90 6.89
N MET A 94 11.55 -0.87 6.45
CA MET A 94 11.99 0.51 6.55
C MET A 94 11.51 1.08 7.88
N ASP A 95 12.44 1.56 8.69
CA ASP A 95 12.21 2.12 10.03
C ASP A 95 12.85 3.50 10.20
N LEU A 96 12.69 4.11 11.38
CA LEU A 96 13.27 5.42 11.69
C LEU A 96 14.80 5.46 11.64
N ALA A 97 15.48 4.32 11.79
CA ALA A 97 16.95 4.27 11.77
C ALA A 97 17.51 4.18 10.36
N ASN A 98 16.78 3.60 9.40
CA ASN A 98 17.25 3.31 8.05
C ASN A 98 16.53 4.10 6.93
N CYS A 99 15.40 4.76 7.20
CA CYS A 99 14.53 5.35 6.18
C CYS A 99 15.24 6.34 5.23
N ARG A 100 16.21 7.10 5.72
CA ARG A 100 16.84 8.20 4.98
C ARG A 100 17.44 7.81 3.62
N SER A 101 17.87 6.58 3.47
CA SER A 101 18.53 6.09 2.24
C SER A 101 18.10 4.67 1.91
N PHE A 102 16.98 4.23 2.44
CA PHE A 102 16.54 2.84 2.36
C PHE A 102 16.44 2.38 0.91
N VAL A 103 15.71 3.11 0.06
CA VAL A 103 15.54 2.77 -1.35
C VAL A 103 16.88 2.81 -2.10
N ALA A 104 17.69 3.83 -1.86
CA ALA A 104 18.98 3.98 -2.51
C ALA A 104 19.96 2.84 -2.18
N GLN A 105 19.95 2.32 -0.95
CA GLN A 105 20.79 1.20 -0.52
C GLN A 105 20.37 -0.14 -1.15
N HIS A 106 19.08 -0.28 -1.50
CA HIS A 106 18.49 -1.50 -2.02
C HIS A 106 18.29 -1.48 -3.54
N ASN A 107 18.48 -0.34 -4.19
CA ASN A 107 18.41 -0.20 -5.64
C ASN A 107 19.58 -0.94 -6.30
N ARG A 108 19.44 -2.25 -6.49
CA ARG A 108 20.41 -3.13 -7.15
C ARG A 108 19.83 -3.65 -8.44
N TYR A 109 20.37 -3.27 -9.54
CA TYR A 109 20.18 -3.63 -10.95
C TYR A 109 19.35 -4.91 -11.22
N ARG A 110 18.06 -4.77 -11.37
CA ARG A 110 17.15 -5.77 -11.89
C ARG A 110 16.00 -5.05 -12.58
N TYR A 111 16.22 -4.55 -13.75
CA TYR A 111 15.18 -3.88 -14.50
C TYR A 111 14.51 -4.89 -15.41
N GLY A 112 13.44 -5.54 -14.93
CA GLY A 112 12.58 -6.45 -15.68
C GLY A 112 11.39 -5.75 -16.32
N GLY A 113 10.32 -6.51 -16.54
CA GLY A 113 9.00 -5.99 -16.91
C GLY A 113 8.21 -5.52 -15.69
N THR A 114 6.88 -5.48 -15.80
CA THR A 114 6.00 -4.93 -14.76
C THR A 114 4.85 -5.90 -14.50
N SER A 115 4.96 -6.71 -13.45
CA SER A 115 3.91 -7.63 -13.01
C SER A 115 3.22 -7.09 -11.76
N TYR A 116 2.02 -6.53 -11.93
CA TYR A 116 1.22 -6.05 -10.80
C TYR A 116 0.67 -7.20 -9.96
N LYS A 117 0.28 -8.30 -10.61
CA LYS A 117 -0.24 -9.46 -9.88
C LYS A 117 0.77 -9.99 -8.89
N ALA A 118 2.05 -10.12 -9.27
CA ALA A 118 3.09 -10.58 -8.36
C ALA A 118 3.25 -9.66 -7.14
N ALA A 119 3.20 -8.34 -7.35
CA ALA A 119 3.26 -7.36 -6.25
C ALA A 119 2.03 -7.42 -5.33
N LEU A 120 0.82 -7.59 -5.89
CA LEU A 120 -0.41 -7.76 -5.11
C LEU A 120 -0.40 -9.08 -4.31
N GLU A 121 0.12 -10.17 -4.89
CA GLU A 121 0.31 -11.45 -4.18
C GLU A 121 1.27 -11.29 -2.99
N TRP A 122 2.38 -10.56 -3.18
CA TRP A 122 3.29 -10.27 -2.08
C TRP A 122 2.63 -9.44 -0.97
N ILE A 123 1.82 -8.42 -1.31
CA ILE A 123 1.07 -7.64 -0.32
C ILE A 123 0.17 -8.54 0.51
N VAL A 124 -0.54 -9.48 -0.11
CA VAL A 124 -1.43 -10.42 0.57
C VAL A 124 -0.65 -11.37 1.49
N ASP A 125 0.50 -11.86 1.03
CA ASP A 125 1.39 -12.73 1.82
C ASP A 125 1.97 -11.98 3.02
N GLU A 126 2.50 -10.77 2.81
CA GLU A 126 3.08 -9.92 3.86
C GLU A 126 2.04 -9.49 4.90
N ALA A 127 0.81 -9.24 4.45
CA ALA A 127 -0.33 -8.96 5.32
C ALA A 127 -0.82 -10.18 6.14
N GLY A 128 -0.21 -11.35 5.95
CA GLY A 128 -0.55 -12.59 6.67
C GLY A 128 -1.75 -13.35 6.10
N PHE A 129 -2.25 -12.98 4.92
CA PHE A 129 -3.42 -13.61 4.27
C PHE A 129 -3.04 -14.59 3.14
N GLY A 130 -1.78 -14.92 2.94
CA GLY A 130 -1.30 -15.79 1.85
C GLY A 130 -1.88 -17.22 1.83
N ASN A 131 -2.44 -17.67 2.93
CA ASN A 131 -3.12 -18.98 3.02
C ASN A 131 -4.65 -18.88 2.77
N VAL A 132 -5.19 -17.71 2.51
CA VAL A 132 -6.61 -17.50 2.26
C VAL A 132 -6.92 -17.87 0.81
N ASN A 133 -7.85 -18.83 0.60
CA ASN A 133 -8.30 -19.16 -0.75
C ASN A 133 -9.32 -18.11 -1.23
N LEU A 134 -8.89 -17.23 -2.09
CA LEU A 134 -9.71 -16.14 -2.64
C LEU A 134 -10.68 -16.60 -3.75
N GLY A 135 -10.69 -17.90 -4.11
CA GLY A 135 -11.70 -18.48 -5.01
C GLY A 135 -11.63 -17.93 -6.43
N GLY A 136 -10.63 -18.30 -7.23
CA GLY A 136 -10.56 -18.02 -8.67
C GLY A 136 -10.61 -19.33 -9.47
N SER A 137 -11.59 -19.49 -10.36
CA SER A 137 -11.58 -20.57 -11.35
C SER A 137 -10.70 -20.16 -12.55
N GLY A 138 -9.44 -20.58 -12.56
CA GLY A 138 -8.57 -20.34 -13.71
C GLY A 138 -7.15 -20.84 -13.46
N GLY A 139 -6.79 -21.97 -14.05
CA GLY A 139 -5.55 -22.66 -13.87
C GLY A 139 -4.29 -21.84 -14.16
N GLY A 140 -3.34 -21.93 -13.26
CA GLY A 140 -1.99 -21.42 -13.41
C GLY A 140 -1.22 -21.75 -12.14
N GLY A 141 -0.42 -22.84 -12.18
CA GLY A 141 0.25 -23.41 -11.02
C GLY A 141 1.26 -22.44 -10.40
N GLY A 142 0.91 -21.91 -9.28
CA GLY A 142 1.83 -21.30 -8.32
C GLY A 142 2.18 -22.33 -7.26
N PHE A 143 3.45 -22.58 -7.03
CA PHE A 143 3.98 -23.57 -6.11
C PHE A 143 3.78 -23.09 -4.66
N PHE A 144 2.58 -23.24 -4.10
CA PHE A 144 2.36 -23.08 -2.67
C PHE A 144 2.38 -24.46 -2.00
N ARG A 145 3.47 -24.72 -1.29
CA ARG A 145 3.62 -25.94 -0.49
C ARG A 145 3.09 -25.72 0.93
N GLY A 146 1.77 -25.61 1.05
CA GLY A 146 1.05 -25.65 2.32
C GLY A 146 0.08 -26.82 2.32
N LYS A 147 0.15 -27.71 3.32
CA LYS A 147 -0.75 -28.87 3.47
C LYS A 147 -2.20 -28.41 3.49
N SER A 148 -2.97 -28.84 2.47
CA SER A 148 -4.42 -28.71 2.46
C SER A 148 -5.03 -29.57 3.56
N SER A 149 -5.64 -28.96 4.54
CA SER A 149 -6.77 -29.57 5.27
C SER A 149 -8.02 -28.87 4.73
N GLY A 150 -8.89 -29.67 4.08
CA GLY A 150 -10.12 -29.16 3.48
C GLY A 150 -11.03 -28.54 4.54
N GLY A 151 -11.30 -27.26 4.39
CA GLY A 151 -12.28 -26.51 5.14
C GLY A 151 -13.03 -25.61 4.16
N SER A 152 -14.35 -25.62 4.24
CA SER A 152 -15.29 -24.89 3.38
C SER A 152 -15.05 -23.38 3.41
N LEU A 153 -15.21 -22.76 2.26
CA LEU A 153 -15.12 -21.32 1.94
C LEU A 153 -16.18 -20.49 2.69
N GLU A 154 -15.98 -20.16 3.97
CA GLU A 154 -16.85 -19.20 4.67
C GLU A 154 -16.16 -18.38 5.77
N ALA A 155 -14.88 -18.47 5.97
CA ALA A 155 -14.20 -17.55 6.86
C ALA A 155 -13.77 -16.30 6.06
N LYS A 156 -14.55 -15.23 6.15
CA LYS A 156 -14.05 -13.89 5.83
C LYS A 156 -12.74 -13.72 6.61
N ALA A 157 -11.65 -13.47 5.92
CA ALA A 157 -10.41 -13.15 6.60
C ALA A 157 -10.64 -11.82 7.34
N THR A 158 -10.53 -11.85 8.66
CA THR A 158 -10.79 -10.68 9.51
C THR A 158 -9.52 -10.30 10.25
N SER A 159 -9.33 -9.01 10.47
CA SER A 159 -8.25 -8.45 11.26
C SER A 159 -8.79 -7.47 12.29
N GLU A 160 -8.00 -7.08 13.27
CA GLU A 160 -8.35 -6.02 14.21
C GLU A 160 -8.44 -4.67 13.49
N TYR A 161 -7.51 -4.40 12.57
CA TYR A 161 -7.44 -3.21 11.73
C TYR A 161 -6.96 -3.60 10.31
N PRO A 162 -7.20 -2.74 9.31
CA PRO A 162 -6.84 -3.07 7.94
C PRO A 162 -5.36 -2.90 7.66
N VAL A 163 -4.95 -3.42 6.50
CA VAL A 163 -3.68 -3.08 5.86
C VAL A 163 -3.89 -1.95 4.87
N TYR A 164 -3.05 -0.93 4.95
CA TYR A 164 -2.91 0.14 3.98
C TYR A 164 -1.69 -0.13 3.11
N ALA A 165 -1.90 -0.67 1.92
CA ALA A 165 -0.84 -1.03 0.99
C ALA A 165 -0.58 0.12 0.00
N ILE A 166 0.65 0.61 -0.05
CA ILE A 166 1.09 1.67 -0.97
C ILE A 166 1.79 1.00 -2.14
N PHE A 167 1.24 1.22 -3.34
CA PHE A 167 1.71 0.62 -4.59
C PHE A 167 2.20 1.72 -5.53
N VAL A 168 3.51 1.85 -5.71
CA VAL A 168 4.12 2.90 -6.55
C VAL A 168 4.56 2.30 -7.88
N THR A 169 4.15 2.92 -8.99
CA THR A 169 4.49 2.44 -10.34
C THR A 169 4.69 3.61 -11.31
N ASP A 170 5.45 3.38 -12.37
CA ASP A 170 5.68 4.37 -13.44
C ASP A 170 4.93 4.08 -14.73
N GLY A 171 4.16 2.97 -14.82
CA GLY A 171 3.54 2.59 -16.08
C GLY A 171 2.45 1.54 -16.00
N GLU A 172 2.17 0.96 -17.14
CA GLU A 172 1.12 -0.04 -17.33
C GLU A 172 1.64 -1.46 -17.06
N PRO A 173 0.84 -2.37 -16.47
CA PRO A 173 1.26 -3.74 -16.21
C PRO A 173 1.25 -4.60 -17.48
N GLN A 174 2.11 -5.63 -17.50
CA GLN A 174 2.10 -6.66 -18.52
C GLN A 174 1.00 -7.70 -18.31
N ASP A 175 0.50 -7.83 -17.08
CA ASP A 175 -0.46 -8.83 -16.61
C ASP A 175 -1.79 -8.23 -16.16
N GLY A 176 -2.21 -7.10 -16.74
CA GLY A 176 -3.32 -6.27 -16.28
C GLY A 176 -4.62 -7.05 -15.99
N ALA A 177 -5.05 -7.94 -16.88
CA ALA A 177 -6.27 -8.72 -16.64
C ALA A 177 -6.17 -9.62 -15.40
N ALA A 178 -5.00 -10.23 -15.18
CA ALA A 178 -4.77 -11.08 -14.02
C ALA A 178 -4.63 -10.25 -12.73
N ALA A 179 -4.03 -9.08 -12.81
CA ALA A 179 -3.92 -8.13 -11.70
C ALA A 179 -5.30 -7.58 -11.30
N ALA A 180 -6.14 -7.18 -12.25
CA ALA A 180 -7.49 -6.71 -12.00
C ALA A 180 -8.35 -7.78 -11.31
N GLU A 181 -8.33 -9.02 -11.83
CA GLU A 181 -9.04 -10.14 -11.20
C GLU A 181 -8.54 -10.42 -9.78
N TYR A 182 -7.22 -10.37 -9.57
CA TYR A 182 -6.65 -10.59 -8.24
C TYR A 182 -7.05 -9.47 -7.27
N LEU A 183 -7.00 -8.19 -7.69
CA LEU A 183 -7.45 -7.06 -6.87
C LEU A 183 -8.94 -7.17 -6.51
N ARG A 184 -9.77 -7.64 -7.46
CA ARG A 184 -11.20 -7.92 -7.20
C ARG A 184 -11.38 -8.98 -6.11
N LEU A 185 -10.59 -10.05 -6.13
CA LEU A 185 -10.60 -11.09 -5.11
C LEU A 185 -10.10 -10.55 -3.75
N MET A 186 -9.06 -9.71 -3.76
CA MET A 186 -8.53 -9.03 -2.56
C MET A 186 -9.57 -8.14 -1.86
N SER A 187 -10.64 -7.70 -2.53
CA SER A 187 -11.71 -6.93 -1.88
C SER A 187 -12.44 -7.69 -0.75
N GLN A 188 -12.21 -9.00 -0.63
CA GLN A 188 -12.70 -9.85 0.47
C GLN A 188 -11.76 -9.85 1.69
N LEU A 189 -10.60 -9.21 1.59
CA LEU A 189 -9.60 -9.07 2.64
C LEU A 189 -9.61 -7.65 3.23
N PRO A 190 -9.16 -7.47 4.47
CA PRO A 190 -9.01 -6.14 5.05
C PRO A 190 -7.76 -5.42 4.52
N ILE A 191 -7.64 -5.28 3.21
CA ILE A 191 -6.51 -4.65 2.52
C ILE A 191 -7.03 -3.56 1.58
N PHE A 192 -6.56 -2.33 1.78
CA PHE A 192 -6.74 -1.21 0.87
C PHE A 192 -5.45 -0.94 0.10
N VAL A 193 -5.54 -0.80 -1.22
CA VAL A 193 -4.39 -0.55 -2.09
C VAL A 193 -4.43 0.87 -2.62
N GLN A 194 -3.50 1.71 -2.18
CA GLN A 194 -3.30 3.05 -2.71
C GLN A 194 -2.28 2.99 -3.86
N PHE A 195 -2.75 3.08 -5.09
CA PHE A 195 -1.89 3.19 -6.26
C PHE A 195 -1.40 4.62 -6.45
N ILE A 196 -0.11 4.78 -6.70
CA ILE A 196 0.56 6.06 -6.98
C ILE A 196 1.29 5.93 -8.31
N GLY A 197 0.81 6.67 -9.31
CA GLY A 197 1.49 6.78 -10.60
C GLY A 197 2.59 7.84 -10.55
N VAL A 198 3.82 7.50 -10.94
CA VAL A 198 4.99 8.40 -10.91
C VAL A 198 5.61 8.48 -12.30
N GLY A 199 6.01 9.66 -12.73
CA GLY A 199 6.70 9.83 -14.01
C GLY A 199 5.79 10.27 -15.16
N PRO A 200 6.27 10.24 -16.41
CA PRO A 200 5.61 10.86 -17.56
C PRO A 200 4.56 9.99 -18.27
N HIS A 201 4.34 8.77 -17.81
CA HIS A 201 3.47 7.81 -18.49
C HIS A 201 1.97 8.06 -18.24
N SER A 202 1.12 7.43 -19.04
CA SER A 202 -0.32 7.36 -18.79
C SER A 202 -0.63 6.20 -17.85
N PHE A 203 -1.72 6.31 -17.10
CA PHE A 203 -2.15 5.32 -16.11
C PHE A 203 -3.59 4.90 -16.39
N SER A 204 -3.90 4.55 -17.64
CA SER A 204 -5.26 4.18 -18.07
C SER A 204 -5.75 2.92 -17.37
N PHE A 205 -4.87 1.95 -17.16
CA PHE A 205 -5.20 0.72 -16.43
C PHE A 205 -5.53 1.03 -14.96
N LEU A 206 -4.71 1.83 -14.27
CA LEU A 206 -4.95 2.17 -12.85
C LEU A 206 -6.25 2.95 -12.64
N LYS A 207 -6.58 3.88 -13.54
CA LYS A 207 -7.88 4.57 -13.55
C LYS A 207 -9.04 3.60 -13.72
N GLY A 208 -8.87 2.57 -14.54
CA GLY A 208 -9.87 1.53 -14.71
C GLY A 208 -9.99 0.58 -13.51
N LEU A 209 -8.95 0.45 -12.68
CA LEU A 209 -9.01 -0.30 -11.42
C LEU A 209 -9.79 0.44 -10.34
N ASP A 210 -9.67 1.75 -10.30
CA ASP A 210 -10.37 2.62 -9.36
C ASP A 210 -11.90 2.47 -9.49
N ASP A 211 -12.42 2.48 -10.71
CA ASP A 211 -13.84 2.34 -11.03
C ASP A 211 -14.31 0.88 -11.24
N MET A 212 -13.53 -0.12 -10.85
CA MET A 212 -13.78 -1.53 -11.19
C MET A 212 -14.99 -2.10 -10.45
N ASP A 213 -15.93 -2.67 -11.21
CA ASP A 213 -17.09 -3.39 -10.67
C ASP A 213 -16.76 -4.78 -10.10
N GLY A 214 -17.69 -5.33 -9.31
CA GLY A 214 -17.65 -6.71 -8.82
C GLY A 214 -16.76 -6.95 -7.62
N ARG A 215 -16.28 -5.90 -6.96
CA ARG A 215 -15.62 -5.93 -5.65
C ARG A 215 -16.62 -6.06 -4.51
N LEU A 216 -16.25 -6.70 -3.40
CA LEU A 216 -17.07 -6.75 -2.18
C LEU A 216 -17.16 -5.35 -1.54
N ILE A 217 -16.02 -4.67 -1.46
CA ILE A 217 -15.90 -3.27 -1.07
C ILE A 217 -14.94 -2.58 -2.03
N ASP A 218 -15.01 -1.27 -2.10
CA ASP A 218 -14.01 -0.47 -2.80
C ASP A 218 -12.69 -0.49 -2.02
N ASN A 219 -11.73 -1.26 -2.54
CA ASN A 219 -10.47 -1.59 -1.86
C ASN A 219 -9.25 -0.98 -2.54
N ALA A 220 -9.44 -0.03 -3.45
CA ALA A 220 -8.35 0.59 -4.18
C ALA A 220 -8.66 2.04 -4.54
N ASN A 221 -7.63 2.87 -4.53
CA ASN A 221 -7.67 4.24 -5.06
C ASN A 221 -6.43 4.49 -5.91
N PHE A 222 -6.52 5.37 -6.87
CA PHE A 222 -5.42 5.79 -7.72
C PHE A 222 -5.31 7.31 -7.81
N PHE A 223 -4.08 7.83 -7.77
CA PHE A 223 -3.78 9.19 -8.22
C PHE A 223 -2.44 9.26 -8.96
N ASP A 224 -2.32 10.22 -9.88
CA ASP A 224 -1.06 10.56 -10.54
C ASP A 224 -0.29 11.56 -9.65
N ALA A 225 0.96 11.25 -9.30
CA ALA A 225 1.80 12.13 -8.48
C ALA A 225 1.95 13.55 -9.07
N LYS A 226 1.78 13.70 -10.39
CA LYS A 226 1.74 15.02 -11.04
C LYS A 226 0.63 15.93 -10.52
N ASP A 227 -0.49 15.36 -10.04
CA ASP A 227 -1.61 16.13 -9.51
C ASP A 227 -1.27 16.84 -8.19
N ALA A 228 -0.24 16.34 -7.50
CA ALA A 228 0.34 16.99 -6.32
C ALA A 228 1.44 18.02 -6.70
N GLY A 229 2.05 17.90 -7.87
CA GLY A 229 3.23 18.67 -8.25
C GLY A 229 4.37 18.43 -7.25
N ASN A 230 4.97 19.51 -6.74
CA ASN A 230 6.02 19.44 -5.71
C ASN A 230 5.45 19.66 -4.28
N ASP A 231 4.15 19.63 -4.10
CA ASP A 231 3.50 19.85 -2.80
C ASP A 231 3.32 18.52 -2.04
N GLN A 232 4.18 18.28 -1.07
CA GLN A 232 4.13 17.10 -0.21
C GLN A 232 2.83 17.03 0.62
N SER A 233 2.26 18.17 1.01
CA SER A 233 0.97 18.19 1.73
C SER A 233 -0.15 17.74 0.81
N LYS A 234 -0.12 18.15 -0.47
CA LYS A 234 -1.08 17.70 -1.48
C LYS A 234 -0.91 16.21 -1.79
N MET A 235 0.33 15.72 -1.85
CA MET A 235 0.60 14.29 -2.01
C MET A 235 -0.03 13.48 -0.87
N LEU A 236 0.20 13.89 0.38
CA LEU A 236 -0.40 13.25 1.56
C LEU A 236 -1.93 13.35 1.56
N GLU A 237 -2.49 14.48 1.10
CA GLU A 237 -3.94 14.64 0.96
C GLU A 237 -4.55 13.64 -0.03
N LEU A 238 -3.90 13.42 -1.17
CA LEU A 238 -4.33 12.43 -2.17
C LEU A 238 -4.16 11.00 -1.64
N MET A 239 -3.03 10.70 -1.00
CA MET A 239 -2.79 9.39 -0.40
C MET A 239 -3.82 9.01 0.67
N LEU A 240 -4.16 9.95 1.54
CA LEU A 240 -5.01 9.69 2.71
C LEU A 240 -6.51 9.94 2.42
N GLY A 241 -6.85 10.25 1.16
CA GLY A 241 -8.16 10.75 0.76
C GLY A 241 -9.31 9.81 1.00
N GLU A 242 -9.19 8.58 0.55
CA GLU A 242 -10.27 7.58 0.51
C GLU A 242 -10.16 6.51 1.61
N PHE A 243 -9.02 6.43 2.26
CA PHE A 243 -8.82 5.42 3.29
C PHE A 243 -9.86 5.45 4.43
N PRO A 244 -10.35 6.61 4.90
CA PRO A 244 -11.40 6.65 5.91
C PRO A 244 -12.72 6.04 5.45
N ASP A 245 -13.10 6.25 4.18
CA ASP A 245 -14.32 5.68 3.60
C ASP A 245 -14.20 4.17 3.48
N TYR A 246 -13.06 3.70 2.96
CA TYR A 246 -12.74 2.27 2.97
C TYR A 246 -12.80 1.67 4.39
N TYR A 247 -12.22 2.35 5.39
CA TYR A 247 -12.20 1.89 6.77
C TYR A 247 -13.61 1.70 7.33
N ALA A 248 -14.51 2.64 7.04
CA ALA A 248 -15.92 2.54 7.41
C ALA A 248 -16.62 1.36 6.74
N LEU A 249 -16.41 1.16 5.43
CA LEU A 249 -16.94 0.04 4.66
C LEU A 249 -16.40 -1.30 5.17
N ALA A 250 -15.10 -1.41 5.44
CA ALA A 250 -14.48 -2.62 5.96
C ALA A 250 -15.05 -3.04 7.32
N ARG A 251 -15.35 -2.07 8.19
CA ARG A 251 -16.09 -2.31 9.44
C ARG A 251 -17.53 -2.80 9.19
N GLN A 252 -18.24 -2.13 8.31
CA GLN A 252 -19.62 -2.48 7.98
C GLN A 252 -19.72 -3.90 7.41
N GLN A 253 -18.75 -4.30 6.60
CA GLN A 253 -18.67 -5.65 6.02
C GLN A 253 -18.11 -6.69 7.00
N GLY A 254 -17.65 -6.28 8.19
CA GLY A 254 -17.06 -7.17 9.19
C GLY A 254 -15.70 -7.75 8.76
N LEU A 255 -14.95 -7.03 7.93
CA LEU A 255 -13.58 -7.39 7.57
C LEU A 255 -12.58 -6.97 8.66
N ILE A 256 -12.89 -5.95 9.42
CA ILE A 256 -12.09 -5.48 10.56
C ILE A 256 -12.92 -5.40 11.83
N GLY A 257 -12.23 -5.43 12.98
CA GLY A 257 -12.86 -5.34 14.30
C GLY A 257 -13.68 -4.06 14.47
N GLN A 258 -14.71 -4.13 15.33
CA GLN A 258 -15.62 -3.01 15.57
C GLN A 258 -14.95 -1.80 16.27
N GLY A 259 -13.70 -1.92 16.78
CA GLY A 259 -12.96 -0.84 17.41
C GLY A 259 -13.81 0.05 18.34
N ALA A 260 -13.23 0.95 19.10
CA ALA A 260 -14.02 1.95 19.84
C ALA A 260 -14.90 2.75 18.86
N ALA A 261 -16.21 2.77 19.08
CA ALA A 261 -17.16 3.45 18.24
C ALA A 261 -16.71 4.88 17.94
N VAL A 262 -16.66 5.25 16.66
CA VAL A 262 -16.57 6.65 16.25
C VAL A 262 -17.79 7.34 16.82
N VAL A 263 -17.62 8.08 17.91
CA VAL A 263 -18.69 8.94 18.43
C VAL A 263 -18.82 10.08 17.43
N SER A 264 -19.95 10.05 16.69
CA SER A 264 -20.37 11.10 15.74
C SER A 264 -20.50 12.45 16.43
#